data_e62cbb4f38b2ecfd203f5d73a374ee56
#
_entry.id   e62cbb4f38b2ecfd203f5d73a374ee56
#
_cell.length_a   1.000
_cell.length_b   1.000
_cell.length_c   1.000
_cell.angle_alpha   90.00
_cell.angle_beta   90.00
_cell.angle_gamma   90.00
#
_symmetry.space_group_name_H-M   'P 1'
#
loop_
_entity.id
_entity.type
_entity.pdbx_description
1 polymer ?
#
loop_
_entity_poly.entity_id
_entity_poly.type
_entity_poly.pdbx_seq_one_letter_code
_entity_poly.pdbx_strand_id
1 'polypeptide(L)'
;MAGSDKRRWIEDRRTLKRDRRAGDRRAGADRRLEDRGHPDGERRSHDERRHGERRSGEDRRNEAAWQAIPLEVAATGSYDDVALVAAAVDAREFARARFSTFKVGAALETDTGRVVSGCNVENATYGLTMCAERVALYKALSEAKELRFTRIAVVADTADPTPPCGSCRQLLWEYCGDIDVILANLSEVKRRMKLSQLLPLPFDVRLLE
;
A
#
# COMPACT_ATOMS: atom_id res chain seq x y z
N MET A 1 -2.08 43.80 0.56
CA MET A 1 -2.23 43.61 -0.90
C MET A 1 -2.15 42.12 -1.21
N ALA A 2 -3.25 41.36 -1.05
CA ALA A 2 -3.29 39.90 -1.31
C ALA A 2 -4.70 39.43 -1.73
N GLY A 3 -5.41 40.21 -2.55
CA GLY A 3 -6.79 39.91 -2.92
C GLY A 3 -7.06 39.71 -4.42
N SER A 4 -6.10 39.98 -5.31
CA SER A 4 -6.30 40.00 -6.77
C SER A 4 -5.89 38.70 -7.48
N ASP A 5 -5.04 37.90 -6.87
CA ASP A 5 -4.42 36.75 -7.55
C ASP A 5 -5.32 35.49 -7.58
N LYS A 6 -6.17 35.29 -6.57
CA LYS A 6 -7.08 34.15 -6.52
C LYS A 6 -8.22 34.20 -7.56
N ARG A 7 -8.66 35.40 -7.98
CA ARG A 7 -9.73 35.55 -8.98
C ARG A 7 -9.24 35.26 -10.37
N ARG A 8 -8.01 35.61 -10.71
CA ARG A 8 -7.38 35.37 -12.00
C ARG A 8 -7.20 33.86 -12.28
N TRP A 9 -6.89 33.10 -11.24
CA TRP A 9 -6.71 31.64 -11.35
C TRP A 9 -8.02 30.86 -11.59
N ILE A 10 -9.16 31.40 -11.14
CA ILE A 10 -10.49 30.78 -11.34
C ILE A 10 -11.03 31.07 -12.73
N GLU A 11 -10.70 32.23 -13.31
CA GLU A 11 -11.09 32.58 -14.69
C GLU A 11 -10.30 31.79 -15.74
N ASP A 12 -9.01 31.55 -15.54
CA ASP A 12 -8.18 30.71 -16.43
C ASP A 12 -8.65 29.25 -16.49
N ARG A 13 -9.15 28.71 -15.40
CA ARG A 13 -9.72 27.35 -15.41
C ARG A 13 -11.06 27.25 -16.19
N ARG A 14 -11.82 28.29 -16.30
CA ARG A 14 -13.08 28.31 -17.04
C ARG A 14 -12.83 28.42 -18.54
N THR A 15 -11.82 29.09 -18.97
CA THR A 15 -11.41 29.22 -20.38
C THR A 15 -10.83 27.93 -20.91
N LEU A 16 -9.96 27.26 -20.17
CA LEU A 16 -9.38 25.96 -20.54
C LEU A 16 -10.41 24.80 -20.63
N LYS A 17 -11.54 24.90 -19.91
CA LYS A 17 -12.64 23.94 -20.05
C LYS A 17 -13.51 24.16 -21.28
N ARG A 18 -13.55 25.36 -21.86
CA ARG A 18 -14.31 25.65 -23.08
C ARG A 18 -13.59 25.16 -24.33
N ASP A 19 -12.28 25.29 -24.41
CA ASP A 19 -11.48 24.87 -25.56
C ASP A 19 -11.43 23.36 -25.78
N ARG A 20 -11.51 22.56 -24.70
CA ARG A 20 -11.54 21.09 -24.80
C ARG A 20 -12.86 20.53 -25.37
N ARG A 21 -13.96 21.30 -25.38
CA ARG A 21 -15.25 20.86 -25.92
C ARG A 21 -15.44 21.20 -27.39
N ALA A 22 -14.58 22.03 -27.97
CA ALA A 22 -14.67 22.44 -29.39
C ALA A 22 -13.82 21.56 -30.33
N GLY A 23 -12.87 20.76 -29.82
CA GLY A 23 -11.94 19.94 -30.61
C GLY A 23 -12.42 18.53 -30.98
N ASP A 24 -13.55 18.05 -30.46
CA ASP A 24 -13.89 16.61 -30.52
C ASP A 24 -15.06 16.29 -31.49
N ARG A 25 -15.21 17.08 -32.55
CA ARG A 25 -16.18 16.79 -33.61
C ARG A 25 -15.55 16.87 -35.01
N ARG A 26 -14.56 15.99 -35.30
CA ARG A 26 -14.19 15.60 -36.67
C ARG A 26 -13.30 14.39 -36.63
N ALA A 27 -13.82 13.26 -37.04
CA ALA A 27 -13.24 12.18 -37.80
C ALA A 27 -13.87 10.83 -37.39
N GLY A 28 -15.11 10.63 -37.77
CA GLY A 28 -15.65 9.30 -38.00
C GLY A 28 -15.11 8.81 -39.32
N ALA A 29 -14.10 8.00 -39.33
CA ALA A 29 -13.71 7.18 -40.47
C ALA A 29 -13.86 5.71 -40.08
N ASP A 30 -14.94 5.14 -40.60
CA ASP A 30 -15.25 3.72 -40.64
C ASP A 30 -14.08 2.96 -41.30
N ARG A 31 -13.30 2.25 -40.50
CA ARG A 31 -12.39 1.22 -40.98
C ARG A 31 -12.94 -0.14 -40.58
N ARG A 32 -13.80 -0.68 -41.41
CA ARG A 32 -14.05 -2.12 -41.45
C ARG A 32 -12.74 -2.79 -41.80
N LEU A 33 -12.11 -3.41 -40.81
CA LEU A 33 -11.01 -4.35 -41.03
C LEU A 33 -11.61 -5.61 -41.65
N GLU A 34 -11.27 -5.84 -42.91
CA GLU A 34 -11.52 -7.09 -43.61
C GLU A 34 -10.92 -8.24 -42.83
N ASP A 35 -11.77 -9.17 -42.45
CA ASP A 35 -11.45 -10.45 -41.83
C ASP A 35 -10.72 -11.31 -42.90
N ARG A 36 -9.38 -11.30 -42.84
CA ARG A 36 -8.57 -12.27 -43.59
C ARG A 36 -8.55 -13.54 -42.77
N GLY A 37 -9.40 -14.47 -43.15
CA GLY A 37 -9.47 -15.82 -42.62
C GLY A 37 -8.11 -16.50 -42.62
N HIS A 38 -7.67 -16.93 -41.45
CA HIS A 38 -6.60 -17.91 -41.27
C HIS A 38 -7.21 -19.32 -41.53
N PRO A 39 -6.67 -20.11 -42.43
CA PRO A 39 -7.03 -21.52 -42.53
C PRO A 39 -6.35 -22.27 -41.37
N ASP A 40 -7.04 -23.22 -40.80
CA ASP A 40 -6.63 -24.10 -39.73
C ASP A 40 -6.62 -23.46 -38.31
N GLY A 41 -7.76 -23.52 -37.67
CA GLY A 41 -7.79 -23.06 -36.30
C GLY A 41 -8.99 -23.54 -35.54
N GLU A 42 -8.80 -24.50 -34.70
CA GLU A 42 -9.65 -24.76 -33.55
C GLU A 42 -9.83 -23.49 -32.75
N ARG A 43 -11.02 -22.92 -32.82
CA ARG A 43 -11.43 -21.84 -31.88
C ARG A 43 -11.60 -22.49 -30.51
N ARG A 44 -10.54 -22.49 -29.71
CA ARG A 44 -10.68 -22.79 -28.28
C ARG A 44 -11.68 -21.80 -27.70
N SER A 45 -12.74 -22.32 -27.07
CA SER A 45 -13.80 -21.51 -26.49
C SER A 45 -13.24 -20.57 -25.43
N HIS A 46 -13.88 -19.40 -25.26
CA HIS A 46 -13.48 -18.39 -24.26
C HIS A 46 -13.52 -18.91 -22.82
N ASP A 47 -14.21 -20.03 -22.59
CA ASP A 47 -14.32 -20.72 -21.30
C ASP A 47 -13.08 -21.58 -20.96
N GLU A 48 -12.41 -22.15 -21.96
CA GLU A 48 -11.20 -22.94 -21.73
C GLU A 48 -10.01 -22.11 -21.28
N ARG A 49 -9.98 -20.80 -21.57
CA ARG A 49 -8.93 -19.89 -21.09
C ARG A 49 -9.10 -19.50 -19.61
N ARG A 50 -10.27 -19.71 -19.02
CA ARG A 50 -10.53 -19.41 -17.60
C ARG A 50 -10.29 -20.59 -16.69
N HIS A 51 -10.10 -21.80 -17.22
CA HIS A 51 -9.86 -23.03 -16.47
C HIS A 51 -8.43 -23.56 -16.62
N GLY A 52 -7.54 -22.83 -17.32
CA GLY A 52 -6.13 -23.07 -17.28
C GLY A 52 -5.59 -22.78 -15.88
N GLU A 53 -5.35 -23.87 -15.16
CA GLU A 53 -4.52 -23.95 -13.96
C GLU A 53 -4.81 -22.85 -12.90
N ARG A 54 -5.89 -23.00 -12.15
CA ARG A 54 -5.76 -22.79 -10.73
C ARG A 54 -4.67 -23.77 -10.28
N ARG A 55 -3.43 -23.30 -10.26
CA ARG A 55 -2.35 -24.02 -9.60
C ARG A 55 -2.89 -24.41 -8.24
N SER A 56 -2.98 -25.71 -8.01
CA SER A 56 -3.33 -26.26 -6.70
C SER A 56 -2.60 -25.43 -5.66
N GLY A 57 -3.34 -24.85 -4.74
CA GLY A 57 -2.81 -23.90 -3.73
C GLY A 57 -1.92 -24.56 -2.68
N GLU A 58 -1.01 -25.41 -3.08
CA GLU A 58 0.23 -25.64 -2.37
C GLU A 58 1.08 -24.41 -2.57
N ASP A 59 0.74 -23.43 -1.74
CA ASP A 59 1.51 -22.24 -1.52
C ASP A 59 2.92 -22.66 -1.12
N ARG A 60 3.81 -22.68 -2.11
CA ARG A 60 5.26 -22.83 -1.87
C ARG A 60 5.82 -21.54 -1.25
N ARG A 61 5.10 -20.96 -0.33
CA ARG A 61 5.71 -20.11 0.68
C ARG A 61 6.64 -21.03 1.43
N ASN A 62 7.89 -20.77 1.27
CA ASN A 62 8.97 -21.53 1.84
C ASN A 62 8.81 -21.53 3.38
N GLU A 63 8.05 -22.48 3.94
CA GLU A 63 7.84 -22.65 5.38
C GLU A 63 9.19 -22.65 6.12
N ALA A 64 10.24 -23.19 5.49
CA ALA A 64 11.60 -23.15 6.01
C ALA A 64 12.15 -21.73 6.20
N ALA A 65 11.79 -20.77 5.32
CA ALA A 65 12.24 -19.38 5.47
C ALA A 65 11.57 -18.68 6.66
N TRP A 66 10.36 -19.08 7.02
CA TRP A 66 9.66 -18.56 8.20
C TRP A 66 10.13 -19.21 9.51
N GLN A 67 10.58 -20.45 9.45
CA GLN A 67 11.15 -21.19 10.59
C GLN A 67 12.58 -20.75 10.94
N ALA A 68 13.32 -20.19 9.99
CA ALA A 68 14.70 -19.78 10.18
C ALA A 68 14.89 -18.44 10.95
N ILE A 69 13.81 -17.68 11.18
CA ILE A 69 13.87 -16.48 12.02
C ILE A 69 13.57 -16.91 13.46
N PRO A 70 14.53 -16.82 14.40
CA PRO A 70 14.29 -17.22 15.78
C PRO A 70 13.05 -16.53 16.33
N LEU A 71 12.08 -17.31 16.77
CA LEU A 71 10.89 -16.87 17.48
C LEU A 71 11.27 -16.49 18.92
N GLU A 72 12.08 -15.49 19.12
CA GLU A 72 12.04 -14.77 20.39
C GLU A 72 10.77 -13.93 20.39
N VAL A 73 9.67 -14.58 20.68
CA VAL A 73 8.45 -13.94 21.13
C VAL A 73 8.77 -13.34 22.48
N ALA A 74 9.24 -12.11 22.50
CA ALA A 74 9.16 -11.31 23.69
C ALA A 74 7.65 -11.12 23.99
N ALA A 75 7.11 -12.01 24.80
CA ALA A 75 5.74 -11.93 25.33
C ALA A 75 5.57 -10.77 26.33
N THR A 76 6.37 -9.74 26.18
CA THR A 76 6.29 -8.51 26.99
C THR A 76 6.18 -7.32 26.03
N GLY A 77 4.98 -7.18 25.42
CA GLY A 77 4.63 -5.88 24.85
C GLY A 77 4.74 -4.84 25.96
N SER A 78 5.56 -3.80 25.80
CA SER A 78 5.49 -2.67 26.71
C SER A 78 4.07 -2.08 26.64
N TYR A 79 3.61 -1.43 27.70
CA TYR A 79 2.30 -0.76 27.74
C TYR A 79 2.08 0.14 26.51
N ASP A 80 3.18 0.70 26.02
CA ASP A 80 3.21 1.55 24.82
C ASP A 80 2.89 0.81 23.51
N ASP A 81 3.27 -0.48 23.38
CA ASP A 81 2.95 -1.27 22.19
C ASP A 81 1.44 -1.54 22.08
N VAL A 82 0.78 -1.73 23.21
CA VAL A 82 -0.67 -1.98 23.26
C VAL A 82 -1.42 -0.76 22.73
N ALA A 83 -1.02 0.45 23.14
CA ALA A 83 -1.65 1.69 22.65
C ALA A 83 -1.42 1.90 21.16
N LEU A 84 -0.22 1.61 20.65
CA LEU A 84 0.10 1.75 19.23
C LEU A 84 -0.67 0.71 18.38
N VAL A 85 -0.76 -0.53 18.84
CA VAL A 85 -1.55 -1.59 18.21
C VAL A 85 -3.04 -1.22 18.21
N ALA A 86 -3.58 -0.70 19.31
CA ALA A 86 -4.96 -0.25 19.39
C ALA A 86 -5.27 0.83 18.34
N ALA A 87 -4.38 1.81 18.17
CA ALA A 87 -4.53 2.84 17.13
C ALA A 87 -4.51 2.25 15.70
N ALA A 88 -3.73 1.19 15.46
CA ALA A 88 -3.75 0.47 14.18
C ALA A 88 -5.04 -0.34 13.99
N VAL A 89 -5.57 -0.97 15.05
CA VAL A 89 -6.87 -1.67 15.02
C VAL A 89 -7.99 -0.69 14.65
N ASP A 90 -8.04 0.46 15.32
CA ASP A 90 -9.04 1.49 15.05
C ASP A 90 -8.96 1.99 13.60
N ALA A 91 -7.76 2.25 13.11
CA ALA A 91 -7.55 2.67 11.73
C ALA A 91 -8.02 1.61 10.70
N ARG A 92 -7.84 0.33 11.01
CA ARG A 92 -8.26 -0.79 10.15
C ARG A 92 -9.77 -0.77 9.86
N GLU A 93 -10.59 -0.28 10.78
CA GLU A 93 -12.04 -0.23 10.59
C GLU A 93 -12.45 0.71 9.43
N PHE A 94 -11.60 1.67 9.10
CA PHE A 94 -11.81 2.57 7.96
C PHE A 94 -11.29 2.03 6.63
N ALA A 95 -10.71 0.84 6.59
CA ALA A 95 -10.13 0.24 5.39
C ALA A 95 -11.14 0.14 4.22
N ARG A 96 -10.68 0.48 3.02
CA ARG A 96 -11.45 0.42 1.77
C ARG A 96 -11.02 -0.78 0.94
N ALA A 97 -11.23 -1.98 1.47
CA ALA A 97 -10.78 -3.25 0.89
C ALA A 97 -11.91 -3.92 0.05
N ARG A 98 -12.37 -3.25 -1.00
CA ARG A 98 -13.52 -3.69 -1.81
C ARG A 98 -13.26 -4.94 -2.65
N PHE A 99 -11.99 -5.16 -3.02
CA PHE A 99 -11.62 -6.21 -3.97
C PHE A 99 -11.05 -7.44 -3.26
N SER A 100 -10.18 -7.23 -2.27
CA SER A 100 -9.53 -8.31 -1.53
C SER A 100 -10.31 -8.74 -0.28
N THR A 101 -11.18 -7.88 0.26
CA THR A 101 -11.78 -7.99 1.60
C THR A 101 -10.74 -7.97 2.74
N PHE A 102 -9.46 -7.81 2.41
CA PHE A 102 -8.33 -7.85 3.33
C PHE A 102 -8.08 -6.47 3.93
N LYS A 103 -8.59 -6.24 5.13
CA LYS A 103 -8.45 -4.99 5.86
C LYS A 103 -7.14 -4.96 6.66
N VAL A 104 -6.39 -3.88 6.49
CA VAL A 104 -5.14 -3.62 7.22
C VAL A 104 -5.20 -2.24 7.85
N GLY A 105 -4.73 -2.14 9.08
CA GLY A 105 -4.45 -0.87 9.76
C GLY A 105 -2.98 -0.75 10.11
N ALA A 106 -2.48 0.47 10.13
CA ALA A 106 -1.12 0.79 10.57
C ALA A 106 -1.12 2.03 11.46
N ALA A 107 -0.22 2.07 12.44
CA ALA A 107 0.01 3.22 13.29
C ALA A 107 1.50 3.45 13.40
N LEU A 108 1.96 4.65 13.03
CA LEU A 108 3.35 5.08 13.01
C LEU A 108 3.57 6.09 14.14
N GLU A 109 4.57 5.86 14.99
CA GLU A 109 4.87 6.70 16.13
C GLU A 109 6.16 7.50 15.92
N THR A 110 6.12 8.76 16.30
CA THR A 110 7.29 9.65 16.30
C THR A 110 8.07 9.56 17.61
N ASP A 111 9.27 10.10 17.64
CA ASP A 111 10.11 10.24 18.84
C ASP A 111 9.49 11.13 19.93
N THR A 112 8.53 11.99 19.55
CA THR A 112 7.75 12.81 20.49
C THR A 112 6.51 12.10 21.04
N GLY A 113 6.29 10.84 20.67
CA GLY A 113 5.11 10.06 21.08
C GLY A 113 3.83 10.35 20.28
N ARG A 114 3.92 11.15 19.22
CA ARG A 114 2.78 11.39 18.34
C ARG A 114 2.52 10.16 17.48
N VAL A 115 1.26 9.72 17.41
CA VAL A 115 0.82 8.59 16.59
C VAL A 115 0.04 9.08 15.38
N VAL A 116 0.43 8.60 14.19
CA VAL A 116 -0.26 8.83 12.93
C VAL A 116 -0.69 7.50 12.34
N SER A 117 -1.99 7.30 12.19
CA SER A 117 -2.55 6.03 11.73
C SER A 117 -3.09 6.11 10.31
N GLY A 118 -3.15 4.95 9.64
CA GLY A 118 -3.67 4.77 8.29
C GLY A 118 -4.29 3.40 8.08
N CYS A 119 -5.07 3.26 7.02
CA CYS A 119 -5.65 1.99 6.60
C CYS A 119 -5.40 1.77 5.10
N ASN A 120 -5.55 0.54 4.61
CA ASN A 120 -5.44 0.29 3.18
C ASN A 120 -6.65 0.85 2.41
N VAL A 121 -6.36 1.40 1.23
CA VAL A 121 -7.34 1.97 0.30
C VAL A 121 -7.12 1.36 -1.06
N GLU A 122 -8.03 0.48 -1.46
CA GLU A 122 -7.97 -0.22 -2.74
C GLU A 122 -8.57 0.58 -3.88
N ASN A 123 -8.04 0.35 -5.06
CA ASN A 123 -8.51 0.96 -6.29
C ASN A 123 -8.64 -0.11 -7.39
N ALA A 124 -9.61 0.04 -8.29
CA ALA A 124 -9.78 -0.83 -9.46
C ALA A 124 -8.53 -0.80 -10.37
N THR A 125 -7.83 0.32 -10.43
CA THR A 125 -6.48 0.42 -10.95
C THR A 125 -5.51 -0.02 -9.88
N TYR A 126 -5.10 -1.28 -9.86
CA TYR A 126 -4.33 -1.89 -8.76
C TYR A 126 -3.06 -1.11 -8.38
N GLY A 127 -2.38 -0.50 -9.35
CA GLY A 127 -1.22 0.35 -9.09
C GLY A 127 -1.50 1.60 -8.23
N LEU A 128 -2.76 1.99 -8.09
CA LEU A 128 -3.19 3.10 -7.23
C LEU A 128 -3.62 2.65 -5.83
N THR A 129 -3.63 1.37 -5.56
CA THR A 129 -3.91 0.82 -4.23
C THR A 129 -2.82 1.23 -3.25
N MET A 130 -3.25 1.78 -2.09
CA MET A 130 -2.35 2.22 -1.04
C MET A 130 -2.44 1.30 0.16
N CYS A 131 -1.28 0.80 0.62
CA CYS A 131 -1.19 0.05 1.87
C CYS A 131 -1.36 0.97 3.08
N ALA A 132 -1.79 0.41 4.20
CA ALA A 132 -2.03 1.13 5.45
C ALA A 132 -0.79 1.89 5.94
N GLU A 133 0.39 1.27 5.83
CA GLU A 133 1.68 1.83 6.23
C GLU A 133 2.03 3.08 5.40
N ARG A 134 1.76 3.04 4.08
CA ARG A 134 1.99 4.20 3.21
C ARG A 134 1.04 5.34 3.52
N VAL A 135 -0.23 5.03 3.83
CA VAL A 135 -1.21 6.05 4.22
C VAL A 135 -0.78 6.73 5.52
N ALA A 136 -0.36 5.96 6.54
CA ALA A 136 0.15 6.51 7.80
C ALA A 136 1.39 7.39 7.57
N LEU A 137 2.36 6.88 6.81
CA LEU A 137 3.62 7.60 6.52
C LEU A 137 3.37 8.90 5.76
N TYR A 138 2.61 8.87 4.67
CA TYR A 138 2.36 10.06 3.85
C TYR A 138 1.53 11.12 4.59
N LYS A 139 0.60 10.72 5.44
CA LYS A 139 -0.08 11.65 6.34
C LYS A 139 0.92 12.34 7.26
N ALA A 140 1.79 11.58 7.92
CA ALA A 140 2.81 12.14 8.79
C ALA A 140 3.71 13.14 8.06
N LEU A 141 4.28 12.73 6.92
CA LEU A 141 5.19 13.56 6.11
C LEU A 141 4.53 14.80 5.52
N SER A 142 3.21 14.76 5.27
CA SER A 142 2.47 15.92 4.76
C SER A 142 2.14 16.98 5.82
N GLU A 143 2.22 16.63 7.10
CA GLU A 143 1.87 17.49 8.21
C GLU A 143 3.06 18.20 8.87
N ALA A 144 4.27 17.64 8.77
CA ALA A 144 5.47 18.22 9.34
C ALA A 144 6.71 17.96 8.48
N LYS A 145 7.64 18.91 8.46
CA LYS A 145 8.88 18.81 7.66
C LYS A 145 9.95 17.95 8.30
N GLU A 146 10.04 17.97 9.62
CA GLU A 146 11.06 17.25 10.38
C GLU A 146 10.37 16.31 11.37
N LEU A 147 10.38 15.02 11.04
CA LEU A 147 9.86 13.96 11.88
C LEU A 147 10.90 12.86 12.02
N ARG A 148 11.05 12.39 13.24
CA ARG A 148 11.76 11.14 13.54
C ARG A 148 10.75 10.10 13.97
N PHE A 149 10.86 8.92 13.43
CA PHE A 149 9.98 7.82 13.74
C PHE A 149 10.71 6.78 14.58
N THR A 150 10.00 6.12 15.49
CA THR A 150 10.58 5.13 16.40
C THR A 150 10.07 3.73 16.11
N ARG A 151 8.78 3.60 15.78
CA ARG A 151 8.15 2.30 15.58
C ARG A 151 6.87 2.40 14.77
N ILE A 152 6.47 1.27 14.17
CA ILE A 152 5.21 1.12 13.46
C ILE A 152 4.50 -0.16 13.92
N ALA A 153 3.18 -0.09 14.18
CA ALA A 153 2.33 -1.26 14.31
C ALA A 153 1.56 -1.52 13.01
N VAL A 154 1.47 -2.79 12.61
CA VAL A 154 0.68 -3.25 11.45
C VAL A 154 -0.25 -4.35 11.91
N VAL A 155 -1.55 -4.19 11.63
CA VAL A 155 -2.61 -5.07 12.10
C VAL A 155 -3.48 -5.56 10.95
N ALA A 156 -3.64 -6.88 10.87
CA ALA A 156 -4.60 -7.53 10.00
C ALA A 156 -5.28 -8.69 10.76
N ASP A 157 -6.46 -9.10 10.31
CA ASP A 157 -7.19 -10.23 10.88
C ASP A 157 -6.68 -11.54 10.26
N THR A 158 -5.52 -11.99 10.74
CA THR A 158 -4.83 -13.18 10.24
C THR A 158 -4.29 -14.02 11.39
N ALA A 159 -4.19 -15.33 11.18
CA ALA A 159 -3.57 -16.23 12.14
C ALA A 159 -2.06 -15.95 12.26
N ASP A 160 -1.39 -15.73 11.13
CA ASP A 160 0.03 -15.42 11.03
C ASP A 160 0.31 -13.91 11.03
N PRO A 161 1.51 -13.48 11.43
CA PRO A 161 1.91 -12.10 11.34
C PRO A 161 1.82 -11.58 9.89
N THR A 162 1.20 -10.42 9.68
CA THR A 162 1.15 -9.76 8.38
C THR A 162 2.22 -8.67 8.28
N PRO A 163 3.38 -8.94 7.65
CA PRO A 163 4.42 -7.94 7.54
C PRO A 163 4.12 -6.92 6.43
N PRO A 164 4.71 -5.71 6.51
CA PRO A 164 4.69 -4.74 5.42
C PRO A 164 5.15 -5.35 4.10
N CYS A 165 4.49 -5.00 3.00
CA CYS A 165 4.93 -5.43 1.67
C CYS A 165 6.29 -4.82 1.29
N GLY A 166 6.95 -5.35 0.26
CA GLY A 166 8.29 -4.90 -0.14
C GLY A 166 8.39 -3.39 -0.39
N SER A 167 7.40 -2.80 -1.06
CA SER A 167 7.36 -1.36 -1.30
C SER A 167 7.22 -0.55 -0.01
N CYS A 168 6.41 -1.04 0.95
CA CYS A 168 6.27 -0.39 2.24
C CYS A 168 7.56 -0.46 3.05
N ARG A 169 8.28 -1.60 3.03
CA ARG A 169 9.57 -1.74 3.72
C ARG A 169 10.59 -0.74 3.18
N GLN A 170 10.67 -0.58 1.85
CA GLN A 170 11.60 0.36 1.22
C GLN A 170 11.27 1.82 1.58
N LEU A 171 9.99 2.20 1.57
CA LEU A 171 9.58 3.55 1.96
C LEU A 171 9.80 3.83 3.45
N LEU A 172 9.49 2.86 4.32
CA LEU A 172 9.78 2.99 5.74
C LEU A 172 11.28 3.11 6.00
N TRP A 173 12.13 2.37 5.27
CA TRP A 173 13.57 2.50 5.37
C TRP A 173 14.05 3.90 5.01
N GLU A 174 13.58 4.43 3.89
CA GLU A 174 13.96 5.75 3.37
C GLU A 174 13.61 6.88 4.34
N TYR A 175 12.41 6.86 4.90
CA TYR A 175 11.89 7.98 5.71
C TYR A 175 11.98 7.77 7.22
N CYS A 176 12.08 6.54 7.68
CA CYS A 176 12.05 6.22 9.11
C CYS A 176 13.35 5.57 9.61
N GLY A 177 14.19 5.04 8.71
CA GLY A 177 15.37 4.27 9.09
C GLY A 177 15.02 2.89 9.67
N ASP A 178 15.88 2.35 10.51
CA ASP A 178 15.71 1.02 11.13
C ASP A 178 14.83 1.06 12.39
N ILE A 179 13.56 1.34 12.18
CA ILE A 179 12.55 1.40 13.26
C ILE A 179 12.09 0.01 13.71
N ASP A 180 11.42 -0.06 14.87
CA ASP A 180 10.74 -1.26 15.32
C ASP A 180 9.44 -1.47 14.53
N VAL A 181 9.21 -2.72 14.09
CA VAL A 181 7.99 -3.15 13.42
C VAL A 181 7.24 -4.13 14.30
N ILE A 182 6.04 -3.76 14.72
CA ILE A 182 5.16 -4.55 15.56
C ILE A 182 4.07 -5.14 14.69
N LEU A 183 4.03 -6.46 14.58
CA LEU A 183 3.05 -7.20 13.80
C LEU A 183 2.03 -7.81 14.76
N ALA A 184 0.76 -7.44 14.59
CA ALA A 184 -0.32 -7.91 15.45
C ALA A 184 -1.53 -8.36 14.64
N ASN A 185 -2.38 -9.16 15.24
CA ASN A 185 -3.73 -9.40 14.79
C ASN A 185 -4.74 -8.68 15.73
N LEU A 186 -6.02 -9.02 15.64
CA LEU A 186 -7.05 -8.37 16.45
C LEU A 186 -7.01 -8.78 17.93
N SER A 187 -6.23 -9.82 18.29
CA SER A 187 -6.22 -10.39 19.63
C SER A 187 -4.88 -10.20 20.35
N GLU A 188 -3.76 -10.18 19.62
CA GLU A 188 -2.44 -10.20 20.23
C GLU A 188 -1.34 -9.65 19.33
N VAL A 189 -0.24 -9.22 19.95
CA VAL A 189 1.02 -8.95 19.25
C VAL A 189 1.66 -10.29 18.87
N LYS A 190 1.84 -10.52 17.58
CA LYS A 190 2.41 -11.75 17.04
C LYS A 190 3.92 -11.69 16.96
N ARG A 191 4.50 -10.53 16.63
CA ARG A 191 5.94 -10.39 16.46
C ARG A 191 6.38 -8.93 16.57
N ARG A 192 7.56 -8.72 17.13
CA ARG A 192 8.31 -7.47 17.09
C ARG A 192 9.66 -7.72 16.44
N MET A 193 10.07 -6.85 15.54
CA MET A 193 11.33 -6.98 14.82
C MET A 193 11.82 -5.62 14.30
N LYS A 194 13.10 -5.53 13.99
CA LYS A 194 13.65 -4.37 13.29
C LYS A 194 13.30 -4.40 11.82
N LEU A 195 13.16 -3.23 11.22
CA LEU A 195 12.90 -3.10 9.79
C LEU A 195 14.02 -3.73 8.95
N SER A 196 15.29 -3.64 9.40
CA SER A 196 16.45 -4.30 8.79
C SER A 196 16.32 -5.82 8.69
N GLN A 197 15.60 -6.46 9.61
CA GLN A 197 15.32 -7.90 9.52
C GLN A 197 14.28 -8.25 8.44
N LEU A 198 13.43 -7.30 8.07
CA LEU A 198 12.46 -7.45 7.00
C LEU A 198 12.99 -7.00 5.63
N LEU A 199 14.03 -6.17 5.60
CA LEU A 199 14.69 -5.65 4.42
C LEU A 199 16.23 -5.69 4.61
N PRO A 200 16.88 -6.86 4.50
CA PRO A 200 18.31 -7.06 4.84
C PRO A 200 19.15 -6.33 3.85
N LEU A 201 19.11 -5.79 2.91
CA LEU A 201 19.94 -5.01 1.98
C LEU A 201 19.05 -4.00 1.25
N PRO A 202 18.61 -2.96 1.95
CA PRO A 202 17.75 -1.95 1.32
C PRO A 202 18.51 -1.19 0.24
N PHE A 203 17.80 -0.74 -0.78
CA PHE A 203 18.30 0.33 -1.62
C PHE A 203 18.36 1.60 -0.76
N ASP A 204 19.51 2.25 -0.72
CA ASP A 204 19.78 3.37 0.17
C ASP A 204 20.29 4.57 -0.62
N VAL A 205 19.90 5.77 -0.23
CA VAL A 205 20.32 7.03 -0.88
C VAL A 205 21.85 7.17 -0.94
N ARG A 206 22.57 6.61 0.04
CA ARG A 206 24.05 6.58 0.06
C ARG A 206 24.68 5.88 -1.14
N LEU A 207 23.90 5.08 -1.88
CA LEU A 207 24.35 4.44 -3.11
C LEU A 207 24.26 5.38 -4.33
N LEU A 208 23.65 6.56 -4.16
CA LEU A 208 23.49 7.58 -5.20
C LEU A 208 24.50 8.72 -5.09
N GLU A 209 25.29 8.74 -4.03
CA GLU A 209 26.40 9.68 -3.79
C GLU A 209 27.71 9.11 -4.38
#